data_73d8278bd86d579ed68bd515cf55476f
#
_entry.id   73d8278bd86d579ed68bd515cf55476f
#
_cell.length_a   1.000
_cell.length_b   1.000
_cell.length_c   1.000
_cell.angle_alpha   90.00
_cell.angle_beta   90.00
_cell.angle_gamma   90.00
#
_symmetry.space_group_name_H-M   'P 1'
#
loop_
_entity.id
_entity.type
_entity.pdbx_description
1 polymer ?
#
loop_
_entity_poly.entity_id
_entity_poly.type
_entity_poly.pdbx_seq_one_letter_code
_entity_poly.pdbx_strand_id
1 'polypeptide(L)'
;MKSVFVSGSISIKTLPSEVIKSFDKIISQNIQVYVGDADGIDILTQNYLASKSYTNVTVCTIKEHPRNQASNLFNISRVNYDETLKSHREQQTFKDIYMTNNTDYSFVIWDGKSKGSFSNIKRAFKENKKLKIYYMSIDRCLLKEELTPSSIENIYKSNTGYTPSEIVAKIKTSNIYTNISKVSELKEWFINHKIFKQTQNKLEIDSKYKDYFIVENYRGSQSIKYKKGVLELINENSIFGQRA
;
A
#
# COMPACT_ATOMS: atom_id res chain seq x y z
N MET A 1 -12.31 -14.57 -22.97
CA MET A 1 -11.37 -13.48 -23.29
C MET A 1 -10.54 -13.22 -22.06
N LYS A 2 -9.22 -13.04 -22.16
CA LYS A 2 -8.38 -12.73 -20.97
C LYS A 2 -8.58 -11.29 -20.56
N SER A 3 -8.54 -11.03 -19.25
CA SER A 3 -8.76 -9.71 -18.66
C SER A 3 -7.75 -9.40 -17.56
N VAL A 4 -7.40 -8.13 -17.41
CA VAL A 4 -6.45 -7.63 -16.40
C VAL A 4 -7.00 -6.42 -15.66
N PHE A 5 -6.96 -6.45 -14.35
CA PHE A 5 -7.14 -5.27 -13.52
C PHE A 5 -5.79 -4.56 -13.36
N VAL A 6 -5.69 -3.35 -13.91
CA VAL A 6 -4.54 -2.46 -13.72
C VAL A 6 -4.86 -1.48 -12.62
N SER A 7 -4.00 -1.43 -11.61
CA SER A 7 -4.11 -0.49 -10.50
C SER A 7 -2.75 0.04 -10.06
N GLY A 8 -2.73 1.09 -9.27
CA GLY A 8 -1.47 1.59 -8.74
C GLY A 8 -1.61 2.83 -7.87
N SER A 9 -0.46 3.39 -7.52
CA SER A 9 -0.39 4.52 -6.61
C SER A 9 -0.79 5.83 -7.29
N ILE A 10 -1.59 6.62 -6.61
CA ILE A 10 -2.03 7.96 -7.07
C ILE A 10 -0.85 8.95 -7.18
N SER A 11 0.20 8.73 -6.38
CA SER A 11 1.40 9.56 -6.34
C SER A 11 2.27 9.47 -7.61
N ILE A 12 2.13 8.40 -8.39
CA ILE A 12 2.94 8.16 -9.59
C ILE A 12 2.46 9.10 -10.71
N LYS A 13 3.40 9.81 -11.33
CA LYS A 13 3.11 10.84 -12.35
C LYS A 13 3.57 10.47 -13.76
N THR A 14 4.39 9.43 -13.89
CA THR A 14 4.92 8.96 -15.17
C THR A 14 4.94 7.44 -15.21
N LEU A 15 4.77 6.85 -16.40
CA LEU A 15 4.86 5.41 -16.60
C LEU A 15 6.32 5.00 -16.84
N PRO A 16 6.86 4.07 -16.05
CA PRO A 16 8.18 3.49 -16.32
C PRO A 16 8.21 2.68 -17.61
N SER A 17 9.38 2.58 -18.23
CA SER A 17 9.55 1.89 -19.53
C SER A 17 9.13 0.42 -19.50
N GLU A 18 9.39 -0.29 -18.39
CA GLU A 18 8.99 -1.69 -18.23
C GLU A 18 7.47 -1.85 -18.10
N VAL A 19 6.79 -0.86 -17.50
CA VAL A 19 5.32 -0.81 -17.44
C VAL A 19 4.76 -0.60 -18.83
N ILE A 20 5.36 0.32 -19.62
CA ILE A 20 4.99 0.57 -21.01
C ILE A 20 5.11 -0.72 -21.84
N LYS A 21 6.24 -1.44 -21.75
CA LYS A 21 6.41 -2.74 -22.41
C LYS A 21 5.34 -3.76 -22.01
N SER A 22 4.90 -3.70 -20.76
CA SER A 22 3.82 -4.57 -20.28
C SER A 22 2.47 -4.20 -20.90
N PHE A 23 2.19 -2.91 -21.06
CA PHE A 23 0.99 -2.44 -21.76
C PHE A 23 1.01 -2.78 -23.24
N ASP A 24 2.16 -2.64 -23.92
CA ASP A 24 2.31 -3.06 -25.33
C ASP A 24 1.99 -4.56 -25.50
N LYS A 25 2.41 -5.39 -24.53
CA LYS A 25 2.07 -6.82 -24.53
C LYS A 25 0.58 -7.07 -24.27
N ILE A 26 -0.06 -6.29 -23.41
CA ILE A 26 -1.54 -6.35 -23.18
C ILE A 26 -2.27 -6.04 -24.48
N ILE A 27 -1.87 -4.97 -25.18
CA ILE A 27 -2.42 -4.55 -26.47
C ILE A 27 -2.25 -5.65 -27.52
N SER A 28 -1.01 -6.14 -27.71
CA SER A 28 -0.71 -7.17 -28.74
C SER A 28 -1.44 -8.49 -28.52
N GLN A 29 -1.80 -8.81 -27.28
CA GLN A 29 -2.56 -10.01 -26.93
C GLN A 29 -4.07 -9.77 -26.83
N ASN A 30 -4.54 -8.57 -27.14
CA ASN A 30 -5.93 -8.14 -27.02
C ASN A 30 -6.58 -8.48 -25.66
N ILE A 31 -5.84 -8.23 -24.57
CA ILE A 31 -6.33 -8.48 -23.19
C ILE A 31 -7.22 -7.33 -22.74
N GLN A 32 -8.45 -7.61 -22.33
CA GLN A 32 -9.35 -6.60 -21.79
C GLN A 32 -8.78 -5.95 -20.52
N VAL A 33 -8.74 -4.62 -20.48
CA VAL A 33 -8.24 -3.85 -19.34
C VAL A 33 -9.39 -3.31 -18.51
N TYR A 34 -9.39 -3.63 -17.23
CA TYR A 34 -10.19 -2.95 -16.22
C TYR A 34 -9.30 -1.98 -15.46
N VAL A 35 -9.73 -0.74 -15.35
CA VAL A 35 -8.98 0.32 -14.67
C VAL A 35 -9.93 1.23 -13.91
N GLY A 36 -9.47 1.83 -12.82
CA GLY A 36 -10.23 2.83 -12.08
C GLY A 36 -10.26 4.20 -12.77
N ASP A 37 -10.87 5.15 -12.07
CA ASP A 37 -11.06 6.53 -12.51
C ASP A 37 -10.27 7.55 -11.68
N ALA A 38 -9.29 7.09 -10.86
CA ALA A 38 -8.47 7.95 -10.00
C ALA A 38 -7.33 8.62 -10.77
N ASP A 39 -6.67 9.57 -10.12
CA ASP A 39 -5.40 10.13 -10.58
C ASP A 39 -4.27 9.09 -10.48
N GLY A 40 -3.08 9.45 -10.98
CA GLY A 40 -1.90 8.58 -10.96
C GLY A 40 -2.03 7.44 -11.97
N ILE A 41 -1.81 6.20 -11.54
CA ILE A 41 -1.74 5.06 -12.45
C ILE A 41 -3.04 4.84 -13.23
N ASP A 42 -4.21 5.09 -12.66
CA ASP A 42 -5.47 4.88 -13.37
C ASP A 42 -5.53 5.76 -14.63
N ILE A 43 -5.37 7.07 -14.49
CA ILE A 43 -5.41 7.99 -15.65
C ILE A 43 -4.20 7.83 -16.58
N LEU A 44 -3.01 7.54 -16.05
CA LEU A 44 -1.82 7.29 -16.88
C LEU A 44 -2.01 6.06 -17.77
N THR A 45 -2.61 4.99 -17.23
CA THR A 45 -2.97 3.79 -17.99
C THR A 45 -3.96 4.11 -19.09
N GLN A 46 -5.04 4.82 -18.75
CA GLN A 46 -6.04 5.24 -19.73
C GLN A 46 -5.44 6.08 -20.86
N ASN A 47 -4.62 7.09 -20.53
CA ASN A 47 -3.97 7.95 -21.50
C ASN A 47 -3.06 7.16 -22.46
N TYR A 48 -2.28 6.22 -21.89
CA TYR A 48 -1.40 5.38 -22.72
C TYR A 48 -2.20 4.51 -23.68
N LEU A 49 -3.22 3.82 -23.21
CA LEU A 49 -4.05 2.95 -24.05
C LEU A 49 -4.81 3.75 -25.12
N ALA A 50 -5.33 4.92 -24.76
CA ALA A 50 -5.95 5.84 -25.72
C ALA A 50 -4.97 6.31 -26.81
N SER A 51 -3.72 6.64 -26.45
CA SER A 51 -2.69 7.04 -27.40
C SER A 51 -2.32 5.95 -28.40
N LYS A 52 -2.58 4.68 -28.05
CA LYS A 52 -2.40 3.50 -28.91
C LYS A 52 -3.68 3.10 -29.66
N SER A 53 -4.74 3.90 -29.57
CA SER A 53 -6.07 3.58 -30.11
C SER A 53 -6.62 2.24 -29.63
N TYR A 54 -6.21 1.80 -28.44
CA TYR A 54 -6.67 0.55 -27.82
C TYR A 54 -7.98 0.80 -27.08
N THR A 55 -9.06 0.20 -27.55
CA THR A 55 -10.42 0.43 -27.03
C THR A 55 -10.99 -0.68 -26.15
N ASN A 56 -10.26 -1.82 -26.04
CA ASN A 56 -10.69 -2.93 -25.16
C ASN A 56 -10.42 -2.62 -23.68
N VAL A 57 -10.99 -1.49 -23.24
CA VAL A 57 -10.81 -0.89 -21.91
C VAL A 57 -12.15 -0.65 -21.25
N THR A 58 -12.27 -1.01 -19.99
CA THR A 58 -13.41 -0.71 -19.11
C THR A 58 -12.95 0.17 -17.96
N VAL A 59 -13.43 1.41 -17.92
CA VAL A 59 -13.21 2.33 -16.81
C VAL A 59 -14.28 2.11 -15.75
N CYS A 60 -13.89 1.68 -14.56
CA CYS A 60 -14.79 1.43 -13.45
C CYS A 60 -14.91 2.65 -12.55
N THR A 61 -16.13 3.04 -12.23
CA THR A 61 -16.43 4.17 -11.35
C THR A 61 -17.55 3.83 -10.39
N ILE A 62 -17.61 4.51 -9.24
CA ILE A 62 -18.74 4.48 -8.31
C ILE A 62 -19.67 5.69 -8.49
N LYS A 63 -19.31 6.60 -9.38
CA LYS A 63 -20.06 7.83 -9.66
C LYS A 63 -20.90 7.66 -10.93
N GLU A 64 -21.80 8.59 -11.15
CA GLU A 64 -22.56 8.66 -12.41
C GLU A 64 -21.63 8.86 -13.60
N HIS A 65 -20.64 9.76 -13.45
CA HIS A 65 -19.58 9.98 -14.42
C HIS A 65 -18.21 9.69 -13.78
N PRO A 66 -17.26 9.06 -14.52
CA PRO A 66 -15.91 8.87 -14.04
C PRO A 66 -15.24 10.21 -13.71
N ARG A 67 -14.38 10.21 -12.68
CA ARG A 67 -13.53 11.38 -12.37
C ARG A 67 -12.55 11.70 -13.50
N ASN A 68 -12.03 10.65 -14.13
CA ASN A 68 -11.13 10.70 -15.27
C ASN A 68 -11.54 9.67 -16.31
N GLN A 69 -11.63 10.12 -17.58
CA GLN A 69 -11.91 9.29 -18.74
C GLN A 69 -11.07 9.82 -19.92
N ALA A 70 -10.05 9.07 -20.33
CA ALA A 70 -9.12 9.49 -21.38
C ALA A 70 -9.67 9.37 -22.81
N SER A 71 -10.70 8.56 -23.01
CA SER A 71 -11.35 8.36 -24.32
C SER A 71 -12.84 8.05 -24.15
N ASN A 72 -13.66 8.64 -25.01
CA ASN A 72 -15.09 8.32 -25.12
C ASN A 72 -15.35 6.94 -25.76
N LEU A 73 -14.33 6.31 -26.31
CA LEU A 73 -14.40 4.94 -26.85
C LEU A 73 -14.24 3.86 -25.77
N PHE A 74 -13.88 4.23 -24.54
CA PHE A 74 -13.77 3.28 -23.45
C PHE A 74 -15.15 2.92 -22.89
N ASN A 75 -15.35 1.65 -22.57
CA ASN A 75 -16.53 1.21 -21.85
C ASN A 75 -16.51 1.78 -20.43
N ILE A 76 -17.65 2.24 -19.95
CA ILE A 76 -17.84 2.68 -18.58
C ILE A 76 -18.63 1.62 -17.82
N SER A 77 -18.08 1.17 -16.69
CA SER A 77 -18.78 0.29 -15.75
C SER A 77 -19.04 1.04 -14.45
N ARG A 78 -20.30 1.41 -14.23
CA ARG A 78 -20.74 1.93 -12.93
C ARG A 78 -20.90 0.77 -11.97
N VAL A 79 -20.07 0.77 -10.93
CA VAL A 79 -20.12 -0.26 -9.87
C VAL A 79 -21.09 0.22 -8.79
N ASN A 80 -22.27 -0.38 -8.75
CA ASN A 80 -23.24 -0.11 -7.71
C ASN A 80 -22.79 -0.77 -6.41
N TYR A 81 -22.74 -0.01 -5.35
CA TYR A 81 -22.38 -0.47 -4.00
C TYR A 81 -23.60 -0.37 -3.08
N ASP A 82 -23.58 -1.14 -1.99
CA ASP A 82 -24.61 -1.10 -0.97
C ASP A 82 -24.61 0.27 -0.25
N GLU A 83 -25.79 0.86 -0.07
CA GLU A 83 -25.99 2.16 0.60
C GLU A 83 -25.52 2.14 2.07
N THR A 84 -25.33 0.96 2.66
CA THR A 84 -24.72 0.79 3.99
C THR A 84 -23.25 1.21 4.04
N LEU A 85 -22.55 1.28 2.89
CA LEU A 85 -21.16 1.73 2.78
C LEU A 85 -21.11 3.27 2.86
N LYS A 86 -20.94 3.79 4.09
CA LYS A 86 -21.02 5.23 4.38
C LYS A 86 -19.76 6.01 3.99
N SER A 87 -18.58 5.40 4.04
CA SER A 87 -17.35 6.11 3.72
C SER A 87 -16.98 5.97 2.24
N HIS A 88 -16.52 7.07 1.64
CA HIS A 88 -16.00 7.09 0.27
C HIS A 88 -14.87 6.05 0.08
N ARG A 89 -14.11 5.76 1.12
CA ARG A 89 -13.06 4.76 1.07
C ARG A 89 -13.61 3.33 0.92
N GLU A 90 -14.66 2.99 1.66
CA GLU A 90 -15.33 1.67 1.55
C GLU A 90 -15.92 1.50 0.15
N GLN A 91 -16.59 2.53 -0.37
CA GLN A 91 -17.15 2.54 -1.72
C GLN A 91 -16.06 2.33 -2.79
N GLN A 92 -14.91 3.02 -2.69
CA GLN A 92 -13.77 2.80 -3.60
C GLN A 92 -13.20 1.39 -3.45
N THR A 93 -13.12 0.87 -2.22
CA THR A 93 -12.66 -0.51 -1.98
C THR A 93 -13.61 -1.52 -2.62
N PHE A 94 -14.92 -1.29 -2.57
CA PHE A 94 -15.91 -2.13 -3.23
C PHE A 94 -15.71 -2.16 -4.75
N LYS A 95 -15.45 -1.02 -5.38
CA LYS A 95 -15.07 -0.93 -6.79
C LYS A 95 -13.83 -1.77 -7.11
N ASP A 96 -12.81 -1.69 -6.27
CA ASP A 96 -11.58 -2.47 -6.46
C ASP A 96 -11.82 -3.98 -6.29
N ILE A 97 -12.72 -4.38 -5.38
CA ILE A 97 -13.17 -5.78 -5.23
C ILE A 97 -13.85 -6.23 -6.51
N TYR A 98 -14.76 -5.43 -7.05
CA TYR A 98 -15.45 -5.73 -8.30
C TYR A 98 -14.45 -5.98 -9.44
N MET A 99 -13.47 -5.08 -9.64
CA MET A 99 -12.46 -5.23 -10.69
C MET A 99 -11.59 -6.46 -10.46
N THR A 100 -11.20 -6.77 -9.22
CA THR A 100 -10.44 -7.98 -8.90
C THR A 100 -11.22 -9.23 -9.26
N ASN A 101 -12.51 -9.30 -8.91
CA ASN A 101 -13.33 -10.49 -9.12
C ASN A 101 -13.61 -10.76 -10.59
N ASN A 102 -13.76 -9.69 -11.39
CA ASN A 102 -14.11 -9.77 -12.81
C ASN A 102 -12.91 -9.86 -13.76
N THR A 103 -11.70 -10.09 -13.25
CA THR A 103 -10.49 -10.19 -14.08
C THR A 103 -9.67 -11.44 -13.77
N ASP A 104 -8.91 -11.92 -14.76
CA ASP A 104 -8.03 -13.10 -14.62
C ASP A 104 -6.69 -12.76 -14.02
N TYR A 105 -6.22 -11.52 -14.29
CA TYR A 105 -4.90 -11.01 -13.92
C TYR A 105 -5.03 -9.75 -13.09
N SER A 106 -4.03 -9.50 -12.24
CA SER A 106 -3.84 -8.23 -11.55
C SER A 106 -2.45 -7.68 -11.86
N PHE A 107 -2.39 -6.45 -12.38
CA PHE A 107 -1.14 -5.73 -12.61
C PHE A 107 -1.11 -4.47 -11.76
N VAL A 108 -0.20 -4.42 -10.78
CA VAL A 108 -0.12 -3.33 -9.81
C VAL A 108 1.19 -2.57 -9.97
N ILE A 109 1.11 -1.26 -10.21
CA ILE A 109 2.25 -0.35 -10.25
C ILE A 109 2.30 0.39 -8.90
N TRP A 110 3.30 0.05 -8.08
CA TRP A 110 3.27 0.36 -6.65
C TRP A 110 4.50 1.13 -6.17
N ASP A 111 4.28 2.16 -5.36
CA ASP A 111 5.32 2.97 -4.71
C ASP A 111 5.84 2.38 -3.38
N GLY A 112 5.32 1.22 -2.95
CA GLY A 112 5.64 0.59 -1.67
C GLY A 112 4.89 1.17 -0.46
N LYS A 113 4.17 2.29 -0.62
CA LYS A 113 3.52 3.03 0.49
C LYS A 113 2.01 3.10 0.36
N SER A 114 1.50 3.14 -0.85
CA SER A 114 0.07 3.28 -1.14
C SER A 114 -0.74 2.14 -0.53
N LYS A 115 -1.58 2.46 0.45
CA LYS A 115 -2.45 1.49 1.13
C LYS A 115 -3.50 0.87 0.18
N GLY A 116 -3.99 1.64 -0.80
CA GLY A 116 -4.93 1.14 -1.80
C GLY A 116 -4.30 0.05 -2.66
N SER A 117 -3.12 0.33 -3.23
CA SER A 117 -2.35 -0.63 -4.03
C SER A 117 -1.96 -1.87 -3.21
N PHE A 118 -1.51 -1.68 -1.97
CA PHE A 118 -1.22 -2.79 -1.04
C PHE A 118 -2.46 -3.67 -0.79
N SER A 119 -3.64 -3.05 -0.60
CA SER A 119 -4.89 -3.80 -0.43
C SER A 119 -5.28 -4.57 -1.69
N ASN A 120 -5.06 -4.02 -2.89
CA ASN A 120 -5.30 -4.69 -4.17
C ASN A 120 -4.36 -5.90 -4.35
N ILE A 121 -3.08 -5.76 -3.98
CA ILE A 121 -2.12 -6.88 -3.99
C ILE A 121 -2.59 -8.00 -3.05
N LYS A 122 -2.96 -7.69 -1.80
CA LYS A 122 -3.46 -8.67 -0.82
C LYS A 122 -4.71 -9.39 -1.34
N ARG A 123 -5.61 -8.66 -1.97
CA ARG A 123 -6.82 -9.23 -2.56
C ARG A 123 -6.49 -10.17 -3.71
N ALA A 124 -5.56 -9.78 -4.60
CA ALA A 124 -5.11 -10.63 -5.69
C ALA A 124 -4.53 -11.96 -5.19
N PHE A 125 -3.76 -11.96 -4.10
CA PHE A 125 -3.30 -13.18 -3.44
C PHE A 125 -4.47 -14.02 -2.90
N LYS A 126 -5.39 -13.40 -2.17
CA LYS A 126 -6.55 -14.08 -1.58
C LYS A 126 -7.42 -14.75 -2.64
N GLU A 127 -7.63 -14.08 -3.77
CA GLU A 127 -8.45 -14.56 -4.89
C GLU A 127 -7.64 -15.41 -5.91
N ASN A 128 -6.40 -15.81 -5.56
CA ASN A 128 -5.50 -16.60 -6.40
C ASN A 128 -5.34 -16.04 -7.83
N LYS A 129 -5.35 -14.72 -8.00
CA LYS A 129 -5.15 -14.09 -9.30
C LYS A 129 -3.69 -14.18 -9.73
N LYS A 130 -3.47 -14.31 -11.03
CA LYS A 130 -2.11 -14.17 -11.59
C LYS A 130 -1.68 -12.71 -11.42
N LEU A 131 -0.66 -12.50 -10.59
CA LEU A 131 -0.24 -11.18 -10.12
C LEU A 131 1.10 -10.77 -10.74
N LYS A 132 1.17 -9.54 -11.23
CA LYS A 132 2.39 -8.84 -11.61
C LYS A 132 2.46 -7.55 -10.83
N ILE A 133 3.61 -7.25 -10.21
CA ILE A 133 3.83 -6.02 -9.45
C ILE A 133 5.07 -5.33 -10.02
N TYR A 134 4.92 -4.09 -10.46
CA TYR A 134 6.04 -3.19 -10.70
C TYR A 134 6.28 -2.36 -9.45
N TYR A 135 7.49 -2.46 -8.88
CA TYR A 135 7.85 -1.75 -7.65
C TYR A 135 8.75 -0.56 -7.97
N MET A 136 8.21 0.65 -7.80
CA MET A 136 8.86 1.90 -8.21
C MET A 136 10.23 2.12 -7.57
N SER A 137 10.43 1.71 -6.31
CA SER A 137 11.68 1.98 -5.57
C SER A 137 12.89 1.21 -6.11
N ILE A 138 12.66 0.10 -6.81
CA ILE A 138 13.73 -0.71 -7.43
C ILE A 138 13.64 -0.73 -8.95
N ASP A 139 12.73 0.06 -9.50
CA ASP A 139 12.54 0.31 -10.95
C ASP A 139 12.42 -0.97 -11.79
N ARG A 140 11.74 -2.01 -11.26
CA ARG A 140 11.49 -3.28 -11.97
C ARG A 140 10.24 -4.00 -11.47
N CYS A 141 9.82 -5.00 -12.22
CA CYS A 141 8.84 -5.97 -11.71
C CYS A 141 9.48 -6.89 -10.66
N LEU A 142 8.67 -7.22 -9.64
CA LEU A 142 9.03 -8.26 -8.67
C LEU A 142 9.10 -9.62 -9.37
N LEU A 143 10.09 -10.42 -9.00
CA LEU A 143 10.28 -11.80 -9.49
C LEU A 143 9.24 -12.72 -8.83
N LYS A 144 9.04 -13.91 -9.41
CA LYS A 144 8.04 -14.86 -8.93
C LYS A 144 8.26 -15.27 -7.46
N GLU A 145 9.50 -15.47 -7.07
CA GLU A 145 9.93 -15.80 -5.71
C GLU A 145 9.73 -14.65 -4.70
N GLU A 146 9.70 -13.41 -5.19
CA GLU A 146 9.42 -12.22 -4.39
C GLU A 146 7.91 -11.99 -4.18
N LEU A 147 7.07 -12.61 -4.99
CA LEU A 147 5.62 -12.48 -4.95
C LEU A 147 5.01 -13.40 -3.88
N THR A 148 5.35 -13.15 -2.62
CA THR A 148 4.74 -13.82 -1.46
C THR A 148 4.04 -12.82 -0.55
N PRO A 149 2.97 -13.20 0.17
CA PRO A 149 2.31 -12.30 1.12
C PRO A 149 3.27 -11.70 2.15
N SER A 150 4.24 -12.46 2.65
CA SER A 150 5.23 -12.00 3.62
C SER A 150 6.22 -11.00 3.03
N SER A 151 6.72 -11.23 1.81
CA SER A 151 7.60 -10.28 1.12
C SER A 151 6.89 -8.94 0.88
N ILE A 152 5.66 -8.97 0.42
CA ILE A 152 4.85 -7.78 0.19
C ILE A 152 4.54 -7.02 1.48
N GLU A 153 4.20 -7.73 2.56
CA GLU A 153 4.01 -7.13 3.89
C GLU A 153 5.32 -6.46 4.38
N ASN A 154 6.46 -7.12 4.20
CA ASN A 154 7.77 -6.57 4.57
C ASN A 154 8.09 -5.29 3.77
N ILE A 155 7.87 -5.28 2.45
CA ILE A 155 8.04 -4.08 1.62
C ILE A 155 7.16 -2.95 2.16
N TYR A 156 5.87 -3.23 2.38
CA TYR A 156 4.93 -2.22 2.88
C TYR A 156 5.37 -1.66 4.23
N LYS A 157 5.69 -2.53 5.19
CA LYS A 157 6.11 -2.14 6.54
C LYS A 157 7.47 -1.44 6.58
N SER A 158 8.39 -1.79 5.71
CA SER A 158 9.67 -1.07 5.58
C SER A 158 9.46 0.38 5.15
N ASN A 159 8.44 0.64 4.32
CA ASN A 159 8.12 1.98 3.81
C ASN A 159 7.17 2.79 4.70
N THR A 160 6.28 2.12 5.45
CA THR A 160 5.22 2.80 6.24
C THR A 160 5.39 2.65 7.75
N GLY A 161 6.28 1.78 8.19
CA GLY A 161 6.47 1.45 9.60
C GLY A 161 5.32 0.64 10.20
N TYR A 162 5.51 0.26 11.44
CA TYR A 162 4.53 -0.44 12.28
C TYR A 162 3.81 0.55 13.19
N THR A 163 2.56 0.32 13.48
CA THR A 163 1.83 1.03 14.54
C THR A 163 2.32 0.61 15.92
N PRO A 164 2.08 1.40 16.98
CA PRO A 164 2.39 0.99 18.35
C PRO A 164 1.76 -0.37 18.73
N SER A 165 0.52 -0.59 18.34
CA SER A 165 -0.19 -1.85 18.62
C SER A 165 0.43 -3.05 17.92
N GLU A 166 0.93 -2.88 16.68
CA GLU A 166 1.63 -3.93 15.94
C GLU A 166 2.99 -4.26 16.58
N ILE A 167 3.71 -3.26 17.11
CA ILE A 167 4.94 -3.49 17.85
C ILE A 167 4.67 -4.29 19.12
N VAL A 168 3.66 -3.89 19.90
CA VAL A 168 3.25 -4.65 21.11
C VAL A 168 2.87 -6.10 20.76
N ALA A 169 2.12 -6.31 19.67
CA ALA A 169 1.77 -7.65 19.22
C ALA A 169 3.03 -8.47 18.85
N LYS A 170 3.99 -7.86 18.17
CA LYS A 170 5.27 -8.51 17.83
C LYS A 170 6.13 -8.84 19.06
N ILE A 171 6.19 -7.96 20.05
CA ILE A 171 6.87 -8.22 21.34
C ILE A 171 6.29 -9.47 22.00
N LYS A 172 4.94 -9.58 22.07
CA LYS A 172 4.27 -10.74 22.68
C LYS A 172 4.53 -12.08 21.99
N THR A 173 4.84 -12.05 20.69
CA THR A 173 5.11 -13.26 19.88
C THR A 173 6.60 -13.52 19.67
N SER A 174 7.47 -12.67 20.18
CA SER A 174 8.93 -12.77 20.10
C SER A 174 9.52 -13.21 21.45
N ASN A 175 10.78 -13.65 21.45
CA ASN A 175 11.52 -13.98 22.67
C ASN A 175 12.14 -12.73 23.33
N ILE A 176 11.48 -11.57 23.21
CA ILE A 176 11.94 -10.34 23.87
C ILE A 176 11.41 -10.32 25.30
N TYR A 177 12.28 -10.39 26.26
CA TYR A 177 11.95 -10.32 27.68
C TYR A 177 11.70 -8.87 28.10
N THR A 178 10.45 -8.47 28.18
CA THR A 178 10.04 -7.12 28.60
C THR A 178 8.65 -7.14 29.21
N ASN A 179 8.37 -6.16 30.06
CA ASN A 179 7.04 -5.99 30.69
C ASN A 179 6.06 -5.23 29.78
N ILE A 180 6.41 -5.00 28.50
CA ILE A 180 5.55 -4.27 27.57
C ILE A 180 4.44 -5.20 27.07
N SER A 181 3.22 -4.95 27.53
CA SER A 181 2.01 -5.67 27.15
C SER A 181 0.95 -4.78 26.50
N LYS A 182 1.09 -3.45 26.64
CA LYS A 182 0.15 -2.42 26.14
C LYS A 182 0.87 -1.28 25.46
N VAL A 183 0.14 -0.51 24.66
CA VAL A 183 0.69 0.68 23.95
C VAL A 183 1.15 1.76 24.92
N SER A 184 0.47 1.96 26.05
CA SER A 184 0.90 2.89 27.09
C SER A 184 2.26 2.52 27.65
N GLU A 185 2.45 1.23 28.00
CA GLU A 185 3.71 0.72 28.53
C GLU A 185 4.86 0.83 27.50
N LEU A 186 4.58 0.62 26.21
CA LEU A 186 5.55 0.85 25.15
C LEU A 186 5.99 2.32 25.11
N LYS A 187 5.04 3.26 25.22
CA LYS A 187 5.35 4.70 25.24
C LYS A 187 6.17 5.06 26.48
N GLU A 188 5.78 4.58 27.66
CA GLU A 188 6.51 4.82 28.92
C GLU A 188 7.91 4.23 28.86
N TRP A 189 8.07 3.06 28.28
CA TRP A 189 9.38 2.44 28.09
C TRP A 189 10.33 3.36 27.29
N PHE A 190 9.86 3.95 26.18
CA PHE A 190 10.66 4.87 25.38
C PHE A 190 10.98 6.17 26.11
N ILE A 191 10.08 6.66 26.97
CA ILE A 191 10.32 7.85 27.80
C ILE A 191 11.36 7.54 28.87
N ASN A 192 11.23 6.43 29.59
CA ASN A 192 12.16 6.03 30.67
C ASN A 192 13.57 5.77 30.14
N HIS A 193 13.71 5.27 28.91
CA HIS A 193 15.01 5.09 28.24
C HIS A 193 15.51 6.35 27.53
N LYS A 194 14.87 7.52 27.75
CA LYS A 194 15.23 8.82 27.15
C LYS A 194 15.24 8.83 25.61
N ILE A 195 14.55 7.88 24.98
CA ILE A 195 14.38 7.80 23.53
C ILE A 195 13.31 8.79 23.09
N PHE A 196 12.26 8.93 23.90
CA PHE A 196 11.22 9.95 23.74
C PHE A 196 11.30 10.95 24.88
N LYS A 197 11.14 12.26 24.53
CA LYS A 197 10.90 13.35 25.46
C LYS A 197 9.49 13.85 25.24
N GLN A 198 8.70 13.82 26.28
CA GLN A 198 7.34 14.37 26.23
C GLN A 198 7.38 15.89 26.49
N THR A 199 6.91 16.65 25.53
CA THR A 199 6.58 18.07 25.67
C THR A 199 5.07 18.22 25.82
N GLN A 200 4.56 19.44 26.09
CA GLN A 200 3.14 19.66 26.39
C GLN A 200 2.19 19.04 25.38
N ASN A 201 2.51 19.00 24.09
CA ASN A 201 1.62 18.52 23.02
C ASN A 201 2.27 17.53 22.02
N LYS A 202 3.54 17.15 22.18
CA LYS A 202 4.24 16.30 21.22
C LYS A 202 5.22 15.38 21.91
N LEU A 203 5.57 14.29 21.22
CA LEU A 203 6.71 13.45 21.55
C LEU A 203 7.88 13.84 20.65
N GLU A 204 8.98 14.24 21.25
CA GLU A 204 10.24 14.48 20.57
C GLU A 204 11.09 13.21 20.66
N ILE A 205 11.71 12.84 19.54
CA ILE A 205 12.58 11.68 19.45
C ILE A 205 14.03 12.15 19.57
N ASP A 206 14.80 11.58 20.48
CA ASP A 206 16.22 11.86 20.58
C ASP A 206 16.93 11.60 19.24
N SER A 207 17.86 12.47 18.88
CA SER A 207 18.52 12.46 17.57
C SER A 207 19.21 11.13 17.23
N LYS A 208 19.73 10.43 18.24
CA LYS A 208 20.38 9.11 18.10
C LYS A 208 19.45 8.00 17.62
N TYR A 209 18.15 8.16 17.87
CA TYR A 209 17.17 7.12 17.61
C TYR A 209 16.21 7.44 16.47
N LYS A 210 16.37 8.59 15.79
CA LYS A 210 15.48 9.03 14.71
C LYS A 210 15.29 7.99 13.62
N ASP A 211 16.34 7.22 13.32
CA ASP A 211 16.31 6.21 12.26
C ASP A 211 15.41 5.00 12.56
N TYR A 212 15.01 4.82 13.81
CA TYR A 212 14.08 3.77 14.22
C TYR A 212 12.61 4.13 14.03
N PHE A 213 12.30 5.39 13.66
CA PHE A 213 10.93 5.90 13.62
C PHE A 213 10.62 6.60 12.29
N ILE A 214 9.33 6.67 11.98
CA ILE A 214 8.75 7.51 10.93
C ILE A 214 7.76 8.44 11.63
N VAL A 215 7.98 9.74 11.50
CA VAL A 215 7.11 10.77 12.10
C VAL A 215 6.28 11.41 11.00
N GLU A 216 4.98 11.33 11.14
CA GLU A 216 4.03 11.96 10.23
C GLU A 216 3.23 13.01 10.98
N ASN A 217 3.11 14.19 10.40
CA ASN A 217 2.27 15.27 10.93
C ASN A 217 1.10 15.50 9.98
N TYR A 218 -0.11 15.33 10.47
CA TYR A 218 -1.31 15.55 9.68
C TYR A 218 -2.32 16.37 10.46
N ARG A 219 -2.72 17.53 9.92
CA ARG A 219 -3.72 18.44 10.53
C ARG A 219 -3.45 18.73 12.01
N GLY A 220 -2.19 18.98 12.36
CA GLY A 220 -1.78 19.29 13.73
C GLY A 220 -1.59 18.07 14.65
N SER A 221 -1.96 16.89 14.22
CA SER A 221 -1.75 15.64 14.96
C SER A 221 -0.44 14.98 14.54
N GLN A 222 0.34 14.52 15.51
CA GLN A 222 1.57 13.76 15.30
C GLN A 222 1.25 12.26 15.33
N SER A 223 1.75 11.51 14.35
CA SER A 223 1.75 10.04 14.32
C SER A 223 3.17 9.52 14.25
N ILE A 224 3.54 8.63 15.14
CA ILE A 224 4.84 7.97 15.15
C ILE A 224 4.63 6.51 14.77
N LYS A 225 5.34 6.08 13.71
CA LYS A 225 5.44 4.70 13.28
C LYS A 225 6.83 4.16 13.59
N TYR A 226 6.92 2.88 13.77
CA TYR A 226 8.11 2.19 14.25
C TYR A 226 8.71 1.35 13.13
N LYS A 227 10.00 1.49 12.85
CA LYS A 227 10.71 0.61 11.92
C LYS A 227 11.03 -0.72 12.60
N LYS A 228 11.37 -1.74 11.83
CA LYS A 228 11.62 -3.10 12.34
C LYS A 228 12.73 -3.13 13.41
N GLY A 229 13.79 -2.34 13.25
CA GLY A 229 14.91 -2.25 14.20
C GLY A 229 14.52 -1.82 15.62
N VAL A 230 13.32 -1.27 15.83
CA VAL A 230 12.81 -0.96 17.18
C VAL A 230 12.73 -2.21 18.07
N LEU A 231 12.45 -3.38 17.52
CA LEU A 231 12.38 -4.62 18.30
C LEU A 231 13.77 -5.03 18.82
N GLU A 232 14.81 -4.84 18.02
CA GLU A 232 16.21 -5.06 18.40
C GLU A 232 16.61 -4.05 19.46
N LEU A 233 16.29 -2.78 19.29
CA LEU A 233 16.53 -1.72 20.26
C LEU A 233 15.90 -2.01 21.63
N ILE A 234 14.64 -2.51 21.65
CA ILE A 234 13.96 -2.89 22.88
C ILE A 234 14.67 -4.09 23.53
N ASN A 235 15.01 -5.12 22.75
CA ASN A 235 15.65 -6.33 23.25
C ASN A 235 17.02 -6.03 23.89
N GLU A 236 17.85 -5.26 23.23
CA GLU A 236 19.19 -4.87 23.74
C GLU A 236 19.09 -4.11 25.07
N ASN A 237 18.20 -3.13 25.15
CA ASN A 237 18.06 -2.33 26.38
C ASN A 237 17.32 -3.08 27.52
N SER A 238 16.54 -4.11 27.21
CA SER A 238 15.89 -4.95 28.23
C SER A 238 16.87 -5.92 28.91
N ILE A 239 17.89 -6.40 28.17
CA ILE A 239 18.92 -7.30 28.71
C ILE A 239 19.89 -6.56 29.64
N PHE A 240 20.23 -5.30 29.30
CA PHE A 240 21.14 -4.48 30.11
C PHE A 240 20.52 -3.96 31.41
N GLY A 241 19.18 -3.76 31.44
CA GLY A 241 18.47 -3.32 32.66
C GLY A 241 18.33 -4.39 33.76
N GLN A 242 18.67 -5.65 33.47
CA GLN A 242 18.69 -6.73 34.47
C GLN A 242 20.06 -6.95 35.16
N ARG A 243 21.06 -6.18 34.75
CA ARG A 243 22.45 -6.27 35.31
C ARG A 243 22.85 -5.07 36.17
N ALA A 244 21.92 -4.19 36.49
CA ALA A 244 22.16 -3.05 37.38
C ALA A 244 21.45 -3.21 38.74
#